data_4b257cb008a6e677df05468a6f5a3ea5
#
_entry.id   4b257cb008a6e677df05468a6f5a3ea5
#
_cell.length_a   1.000
_cell.length_b   1.000
_cell.length_c   1.000
_cell.angle_alpha   90.00
_cell.angle_beta   90.00
_cell.angle_gamma   90.00
#
_symmetry.space_group_name_H-M   'P 1'
#
loop_
_entity.id
_entity.type
_entity.pdbx_description
1 polymer ?
#
loop_
_entity_poly.entity_id
_entity_poly.type
_entity_poly.pdbx_seq_one_letter_code
_entity_poly.pdbx_strand_id
1 'polypeptide(L)'
;KITFQMNDTHPTVAVAELMRILLDEENLGWNEAWDITTKCCAYTNHTIMAEALEKWPISYLERVVPQLVPIIRKLDEKVRARFSDKSVYIIDDSNRVHMAHMDIHYGHSVNGVAYLHTEILKNSELNNFYRIYPEKFNNKTNGITFRRWLLHCNEELAAYIEELIGPDFKKDADKLEELGKFINDDAVLERLLEIKKDKKITLKNYLKATQDIDIDENSIYDIQVKRLHEYKRQQMNVLWVIYKY
;
A
#
# COMPACT_ATOMS: atom_id res chain seq x y z
N LYS A 1 -1.02 -2.76 24.68
CA LYS A 1 -0.02 -2.54 23.63
C LYS A 1 -0.70 -1.74 22.52
N ILE A 2 -0.10 -0.62 22.11
CA ILE A 2 -0.60 0.28 21.06
C ILE A 2 0.44 0.27 19.93
N THR A 3 -0.02 0.30 18.68
CA THR A 3 0.85 0.50 17.53
C THR A 3 0.29 1.63 16.67
N PHE A 4 1.15 2.57 16.32
CA PHE A 4 0.89 3.58 15.30
C PHE A 4 1.44 3.04 13.98
N GLN A 5 0.53 2.61 13.12
CA GLN A 5 0.89 2.12 11.78
C GLN A 5 0.98 3.29 10.81
N MET A 6 2.19 3.67 10.44
CA MET A 6 2.43 4.71 9.46
C MET A 6 2.15 4.19 8.05
N ASN A 7 1.17 4.80 7.41
CA ASN A 7 0.73 4.44 6.07
C ASN A 7 1.54 5.26 5.06
N ASP A 8 2.60 4.68 4.53
CA ASP A 8 3.67 5.35 3.80
C ASP A 8 4.44 6.35 4.68
N THR A 9 5.16 7.30 4.07
CA THR A 9 5.98 8.30 4.77
C THR A 9 5.23 9.59 5.11
N HIS A 10 3.98 9.72 4.69
CA HIS A 10 3.19 10.95 4.91
C HIS A 10 3.06 11.31 6.40
N PRO A 11 2.83 10.37 7.34
CA PRO A 11 2.72 10.68 8.76
C PRO A 11 4.03 10.56 9.55
N THR A 12 5.19 10.45 8.92
CA THR A 12 6.49 10.15 9.56
C THR A 12 6.86 11.14 10.69
N VAL A 13 6.46 12.41 10.58
CA VAL A 13 6.70 13.38 11.65
C VAL A 13 6.09 12.97 13.00
N ALA A 14 5.13 12.04 12.99
CA ALA A 14 4.54 11.47 14.20
C ALA A 14 5.59 10.78 15.09
N VAL A 15 6.68 10.26 14.53
CA VAL A 15 7.80 9.68 15.30
C VAL A 15 8.45 10.73 16.17
N ALA A 16 8.80 11.87 15.58
CA ALA A 16 9.42 12.98 16.30
C ALA A 16 8.43 13.65 17.27
N GLU A 17 7.16 13.76 16.88
CA GLU A 17 6.12 14.34 17.73
C GLU A 17 5.82 13.44 18.96
N LEU A 18 5.77 12.13 18.78
CA LEU A 18 5.63 11.22 19.92
C LEU A 18 6.81 11.37 20.89
N MET A 19 8.03 11.45 20.38
CA MET A 19 9.20 11.75 21.21
C MET A 19 9.04 13.08 21.96
N ARG A 20 8.60 14.14 21.26
CA ARG A 20 8.38 15.47 21.89
C ARG A 20 7.36 15.39 23.03
N ILE A 21 6.20 14.78 22.79
CA ILE A 21 5.15 14.62 23.81
C ILE A 21 5.71 13.88 25.03
N LEU A 22 6.40 12.76 24.83
CA LEU A 22 6.95 11.97 25.92
C LEU A 22 8.03 12.72 26.71
N LEU A 23 8.84 13.56 26.04
CA LEU A 23 9.89 14.35 26.67
C LEU A 23 9.34 15.60 27.37
N ASP A 24 8.51 16.39 26.68
CA ASP A 24 8.16 17.75 27.08
C ASP A 24 6.86 17.80 27.92
N GLU A 25 5.90 16.89 27.65
CA GLU A 25 4.60 16.87 28.33
C GLU A 25 4.57 15.80 29.43
N GLU A 26 5.09 14.60 29.15
CA GLU A 26 5.12 13.50 30.10
C GLU A 26 6.39 13.49 30.96
N ASN A 27 7.35 14.38 30.69
CA ASN A 27 8.62 14.53 31.42
C ASN A 27 9.44 13.24 31.54
N LEU A 28 9.39 12.37 30.53
CA LEU A 28 10.17 11.14 30.48
C LEU A 28 11.62 11.42 30.08
N GLY A 29 12.53 10.56 30.54
CA GLY A 29 13.91 10.58 30.04
C GLY A 29 14.01 10.16 28.56
N TRP A 30 15.05 10.65 27.85
CA TRP A 30 15.25 10.36 26.43
C TRP A 30 15.21 8.86 26.11
N ASN A 31 15.87 8.03 26.91
CA ASN A 31 15.94 6.59 26.65
C ASN A 31 14.59 5.88 26.84
N GLU A 32 13.78 6.34 27.78
CA GLU A 32 12.45 5.81 28.02
C GLU A 32 11.49 6.23 26.89
N ALA A 33 11.50 7.51 26.53
CA ALA A 33 10.73 8.02 25.38
C ALA A 33 11.09 7.29 24.09
N TRP A 34 12.38 7.05 23.85
CA TRP A 34 12.89 6.25 22.75
C TRP A 34 12.35 4.81 22.76
N ASP A 35 12.44 4.13 23.89
CA ASP A 35 11.98 2.73 24.02
C ASP A 35 10.48 2.61 23.78
N ILE A 36 9.68 3.56 24.23
CA ILE A 36 8.25 3.63 23.94
C ILE A 36 8.01 3.86 22.45
N THR A 37 8.63 4.89 21.87
CA THR A 37 8.44 5.26 20.46
C THR A 37 8.78 4.11 19.51
N THR A 38 9.93 3.47 19.71
CA THR A 38 10.37 2.37 18.87
C THR A 38 9.51 1.12 19.00
N LYS A 39 8.81 0.94 20.11
CA LYS A 39 7.86 -0.17 20.30
C LYS A 39 6.44 0.14 19.81
N CYS A 40 6.12 1.42 19.58
CA CYS A 40 4.79 1.86 19.16
C CYS A 40 4.69 2.14 17.65
N CYS A 41 5.79 2.50 16.99
CA CYS A 41 5.77 2.85 15.56
C CYS A 41 6.02 1.66 14.66
N ALA A 42 5.26 1.57 13.56
CA ALA A 42 5.47 0.61 12.48
C ALA A 42 5.23 1.29 11.13
N TYR A 43 5.94 0.87 10.09
CA TYR A 43 5.94 1.51 8.77
C TYR A 43 5.50 0.55 7.68
N THR A 44 4.52 0.97 6.88
CA THR A 44 4.11 0.30 5.64
C THR A 44 4.59 1.11 4.45
N ASN A 45 5.46 0.54 3.62
CA ASN A 45 5.88 1.14 2.36
C ASN A 45 4.92 0.73 1.23
N HIS A 46 4.47 1.70 0.42
CA HIS A 46 3.57 1.49 -0.73
C HIS A 46 4.24 1.70 -2.09
N THR A 47 5.52 2.07 -2.12
CA THR A 47 6.21 2.46 -3.35
C THR A 47 7.60 1.88 -3.45
N ILE A 48 8.07 1.66 -4.69
CA ILE A 48 9.46 1.35 -5.01
C ILE A 48 10.15 2.51 -5.74
N MET A 49 9.44 3.59 -6.01
CA MET A 49 10.01 4.72 -6.76
C MET A 49 10.72 5.67 -5.81
N ALA A 50 11.98 5.96 -6.10
CA ALA A 50 12.82 6.84 -5.28
C ALA A 50 12.22 8.24 -5.09
N GLU A 51 11.48 8.76 -6.08
CA GLU A 51 10.79 10.04 -6.01
C GLU A 51 9.63 10.06 -5.00
N ALA A 52 9.03 8.92 -4.71
CA ALA A 52 7.95 8.79 -3.74
C ALA A 52 8.46 8.49 -2.31
N LEU A 53 9.77 8.27 -2.13
CA LEU A 53 10.42 8.26 -0.83
C LEU A 53 10.71 9.71 -0.43
N GLU A 54 9.84 10.30 0.36
CA GLU A 54 9.86 11.73 0.68
C GLU A 54 11.16 12.18 1.35
N LYS A 55 11.72 13.27 0.82
CA LYS A 55 12.92 13.95 1.34
C LYS A 55 12.61 15.42 1.45
N TRP A 56 12.60 15.96 2.65
CA TRP A 56 12.25 17.36 2.89
C TRP A 56 13.47 18.17 3.32
N PRO A 57 13.71 19.35 2.71
CA PRO A 57 14.70 20.28 3.23
C PRO A 57 14.43 20.59 4.70
N ILE A 58 15.44 20.49 5.56
CA ILE A 58 15.26 20.72 6.99
C ILE A 58 14.71 22.12 7.29
N SER A 59 15.04 23.09 6.44
CA SER A 59 14.52 24.46 6.51
C SER A 59 13.00 24.55 6.39
N TYR A 60 12.34 23.58 5.74
CA TYR A 60 10.88 23.54 5.68
C TYR A 60 10.32 23.09 7.05
N LEU A 61 10.95 22.10 7.65
CA LEU A 61 10.56 21.64 8.99
C LEU A 61 10.82 22.70 10.05
N GLU A 62 11.92 23.47 9.94
CA GLU A 62 12.22 24.61 10.80
C GLU A 62 11.14 25.72 10.74
N ARG A 63 10.46 25.86 9.61
CA ARG A 63 9.37 26.84 9.43
C ARG A 63 8.02 26.32 9.91
N VAL A 64 7.74 25.03 9.75
CA VAL A 64 6.40 24.45 9.96
C VAL A 64 6.29 23.81 11.34
N VAL A 65 7.33 23.09 11.77
CA VAL A 65 7.37 22.32 13.03
C VAL A 65 8.73 22.50 13.74
N PRO A 66 9.14 23.75 14.06
CA PRO A 66 10.46 24.06 14.61
C PRO A 66 10.79 23.26 15.88
N GLN A 67 9.78 22.94 16.69
CA GLN A 67 9.93 22.18 17.91
C GLN A 67 10.39 20.72 17.69
N LEU A 68 10.16 20.16 16.49
CA LEU A 68 10.56 18.78 16.16
C LEU A 68 12.00 18.69 15.61
N VAL A 69 12.53 19.78 15.11
CA VAL A 69 13.85 19.77 14.44
C VAL A 69 14.99 19.37 15.38
N PRO A 70 15.07 19.85 16.64
CA PRO A 70 16.08 19.38 17.60
C PRO A 70 15.99 17.89 17.86
N ILE A 71 14.77 17.33 17.92
CA ILE A 71 14.54 15.90 18.11
C ILE A 71 15.04 15.13 16.87
N ILE A 72 14.65 15.53 15.66
CA ILE A 72 15.07 14.90 14.41
C ILE A 72 16.60 14.90 14.29
N ARG A 73 17.25 16.01 14.60
CA ARG A 73 18.73 16.10 14.61
C ARG A 73 19.35 15.10 15.60
N LYS A 74 18.79 15.02 16.80
CA LYS A 74 19.28 14.08 17.82
C LYS A 74 19.03 12.61 17.45
N LEU A 75 17.94 12.34 16.73
CA LEU A 75 17.68 11.02 16.17
C LEU A 75 18.75 10.68 15.09
N ASP A 76 19.09 11.60 14.20
CA ASP A 76 20.14 11.42 13.19
C ASP A 76 21.53 11.24 13.83
N GLU A 77 21.87 12.03 14.87
CA GLU A 77 23.12 11.88 15.61
C GLU A 77 23.29 10.46 16.16
N LYS A 78 22.23 9.89 16.73
CA LYS A 78 22.25 8.51 17.25
C LYS A 78 22.44 7.46 16.12
N VAL A 79 21.86 7.69 14.94
CA VAL A 79 22.09 6.84 13.78
C VAL A 79 23.55 6.93 13.34
N ARG A 80 24.10 8.14 13.22
CA ARG A 80 25.52 8.35 12.85
C ARG A 80 26.51 7.76 13.85
N ALA A 81 26.18 7.77 15.14
CA ALA A 81 27.00 7.16 16.17
C ALA A 81 27.01 5.63 16.07
N ARG A 82 25.97 5.02 15.48
CA ARG A 82 25.84 3.57 15.37
C ARG A 82 26.30 3.02 14.02
N PHE A 83 26.13 3.80 12.96
CA PHE A 83 26.40 3.35 11.58
C PHE A 83 27.33 4.34 10.86
N SER A 84 28.33 3.83 10.16
CA SER A 84 29.23 4.62 9.31
C SER A 84 28.71 4.77 7.86
N ASP A 85 27.71 4.00 7.48
CA ASP A 85 27.12 4.04 6.14
C ASP A 85 26.18 5.24 6.00
N LYS A 86 26.61 6.22 5.19
CA LYS A 86 25.83 7.44 4.95
C LYS A 86 24.49 7.18 4.26
N SER A 87 24.34 6.06 3.57
CA SER A 87 23.11 5.73 2.86
C SER A 87 21.91 5.45 3.79
N VAL A 88 22.16 5.28 5.08
CA VAL A 88 21.12 5.05 6.10
C VAL A 88 20.90 6.26 7.02
N TYR A 89 21.59 7.39 6.80
CA TYR A 89 21.41 8.58 7.63
C TYR A 89 20.03 9.21 7.41
N ILE A 90 19.47 9.77 8.47
CA ILE A 90 18.18 10.46 8.41
C ILE A 90 18.33 11.80 7.69
N ILE A 91 19.39 12.55 7.97
CA ILE A 91 19.69 13.83 7.31
C ILE A 91 20.86 13.62 6.35
N ASP A 92 20.65 13.89 5.06
CA ASP A 92 21.70 13.77 4.05
C ASP A 92 22.66 14.98 4.00
N ASP A 93 23.73 14.86 3.18
CA ASP A 93 24.74 15.90 3.01
C ASP A 93 24.15 17.20 2.38
N SER A 94 22.94 17.16 1.82
CA SER A 94 22.19 18.30 1.30
C SER A 94 21.19 18.88 2.30
N ASN A 95 21.27 18.50 3.57
CA ASN A 95 20.36 18.89 4.65
C ASN A 95 18.88 18.56 4.36
N ARG A 96 18.62 17.41 3.73
CA ARG A 96 17.27 16.90 3.55
C ARG A 96 17.01 15.74 4.52
N VAL A 97 15.86 15.76 5.15
CA VAL A 97 15.38 14.71 6.04
C VAL A 97 14.71 13.62 5.22
N HIS A 98 15.23 12.41 5.30
CA HIS A 98 14.67 11.22 4.66
C HIS A 98 13.61 10.60 5.57
N MET A 99 12.35 10.74 5.22
CA MET A 99 11.23 10.28 6.05
C MET A 99 11.24 8.76 6.23
N ALA A 100 11.41 7.99 5.16
CA ALA A 100 11.49 6.54 5.25
C ALA A 100 12.64 6.06 6.16
N HIS A 101 13.79 6.75 6.16
CA HIS A 101 14.92 6.40 7.02
C HIS A 101 14.55 6.55 8.50
N MET A 102 13.83 7.62 8.84
CA MET A 102 13.34 7.83 10.20
C MET A 102 12.35 6.73 10.60
N ASP A 103 11.40 6.40 9.74
CA ASP A 103 10.42 5.33 9.99
C ASP A 103 11.08 3.96 10.20
N ILE A 104 12.10 3.63 9.40
CA ILE A 104 12.78 2.33 9.51
C ILE A 104 13.64 2.24 10.76
N HIS A 105 14.39 3.29 11.08
CA HIS A 105 15.21 3.30 12.30
C HIS A 105 14.35 3.21 13.55
N TYR A 106 13.24 3.96 13.60
CA TYR A 106 12.41 4.15 14.79
C TYR A 106 11.11 3.35 14.81
N GLY A 107 10.82 2.57 13.78
CA GLY A 107 9.75 1.60 13.77
C GLY A 107 10.22 0.20 14.15
N HIS A 108 9.34 -0.60 14.75
CA HIS A 108 9.63 -2.00 15.08
C HIS A 108 9.37 -2.94 13.89
N SER A 109 8.66 -2.49 12.86
CA SER A 109 8.26 -3.30 11.70
C SER A 109 8.21 -2.45 10.44
N VAL A 110 8.68 -3.01 9.34
CA VAL A 110 8.64 -2.44 7.99
C VAL A 110 8.01 -3.48 7.07
N ASN A 111 6.89 -3.17 6.44
CA ASN A 111 6.30 -4.11 5.49
C ASN A 111 6.11 -3.51 4.11
N GLY A 112 6.30 -4.36 3.11
CA GLY A 112 5.76 -4.15 1.77
C GLY A 112 4.32 -4.65 1.68
N VAL A 113 3.66 -4.41 0.54
CA VAL A 113 2.22 -4.65 0.35
C VAL A 113 1.90 -5.74 -0.68
N ALA A 114 2.92 -6.43 -1.19
CA ALA A 114 2.84 -7.64 -2.00
C ALA A 114 4.16 -8.39 -1.88
N TYR A 115 4.17 -9.70 -2.10
CA TYR A 115 5.40 -10.51 -2.01
C TYR A 115 6.54 -9.94 -2.88
N LEU A 116 6.29 -9.75 -4.17
CA LEU A 116 7.27 -9.19 -5.10
C LEU A 116 7.74 -7.79 -4.68
N HIS A 117 6.83 -6.93 -4.24
CA HIS A 117 7.17 -5.59 -3.74
C HIS A 117 8.12 -5.68 -2.53
N THR A 118 7.82 -6.56 -1.58
CA THR A 118 8.65 -6.76 -0.39
C THR A 118 10.04 -7.28 -0.75
N GLU A 119 10.14 -8.19 -1.71
CA GLU A 119 11.44 -8.70 -2.18
C GLU A 119 12.26 -7.62 -2.90
N ILE A 120 11.61 -6.73 -3.67
CA ILE A 120 12.29 -5.57 -4.27
C ILE A 120 12.81 -4.63 -3.18
N LEU A 121 12.01 -4.34 -2.14
CA LEU A 121 12.47 -3.52 -1.02
C LEU A 121 13.71 -4.13 -0.34
N LYS A 122 13.71 -5.42 -0.05
CA LYS A 122 14.82 -6.12 0.60
C LYS A 122 16.09 -6.20 -0.26
N ASN A 123 15.93 -6.47 -1.55
CA ASN A 123 17.03 -6.79 -2.44
C ASN A 123 17.56 -5.57 -3.23
N SER A 124 16.80 -4.50 -3.31
CA SER A 124 17.12 -3.29 -4.09
C SER A 124 16.93 -2.02 -3.26
N GLU A 125 15.73 -1.49 -3.17
CA GLU A 125 15.44 -0.11 -2.74
C GLU A 125 15.85 0.19 -1.29
N LEU A 126 15.66 -0.75 -0.38
CA LEU A 126 15.97 -0.63 1.05
C LEU A 126 16.96 -1.71 1.51
N ASN A 127 17.76 -2.24 0.59
CA ASN A 127 18.72 -3.31 0.91
C ASN A 127 19.72 -2.93 2.00
N ASN A 128 20.17 -1.66 2.01
CA ASN A 128 21.03 -1.11 3.05
C ASN A 128 20.39 -1.23 4.44
N PHE A 129 19.09 -0.98 4.55
CA PHE A 129 18.33 -1.16 5.79
C PHE A 129 18.04 -2.62 6.12
N TYR A 130 17.73 -3.43 5.09
CA TYR A 130 17.52 -4.86 5.30
C TYR A 130 18.76 -5.56 5.86
N ARG A 131 19.96 -5.14 5.45
CA ARG A 131 21.21 -5.67 6.00
C ARG A 131 21.43 -5.40 7.48
N ILE A 132 20.91 -4.29 7.99
CA ILE A 132 21.08 -3.88 9.41
C ILE A 132 19.90 -4.25 10.30
N TYR A 133 18.70 -4.45 9.72
CA TYR A 133 17.47 -4.78 10.43
C TYR A 133 16.64 -5.84 9.71
N PRO A 134 17.20 -7.01 9.38
CA PRO A 134 16.47 -8.03 8.61
C PRO A 134 15.18 -8.48 9.30
N GLU A 135 15.16 -8.47 10.64
CA GLU A 135 14.02 -8.86 11.46
C GLU A 135 12.82 -7.92 11.39
N LYS A 136 13.05 -6.66 10.97
CA LYS A 136 11.94 -5.68 10.82
C LYS A 136 11.12 -5.91 9.55
N PHE A 137 11.74 -6.47 8.49
CA PHE A 137 11.14 -6.56 7.17
C PHE A 137 10.20 -7.76 7.05
N ASN A 138 8.97 -7.49 6.65
CA ASN A 138 7.96 -8.52 6.41
C ASN A 138 7.01 -8.12 5.29
N ASN A 139 6.18 -9.07 4.84
CA ASN A 139 5.17 -8.84 3.82
C ASN A 139 3.77 -8.87 4.41
N LYS A 140 2.94 -7.89 4.02
CA LYS A 140 1.49 -7.88 4.26
C LYS A 140 0.80 -7.58 2.93
N THR A 141 0.46 -8.63 2.20
CA THR A 141 -0.22 -8.50 0.91
C THR A 141 -1.52 -7.73 1.06
N ASN A 142 -1.71 -6.73 0.19
CA ASN A 142 -2.99 -6.03 0.10
C ASN A 142 -4.12 -7.03 -0.17
N GLY A 143 -5.25 -6.79 0.46
CA GLY A 143 -6.44 -7.60 0.29
C GLY A 143 -7.64 -6.77 -0.14
N ILE A 144 -8.68 -7.47 -0.56
CA ILE A 144 -10.01 -6.91 -0.81
C ILE A 144 -11.05 -7.66 0.04
N THR A 145 -12.13 -6.95 0.37
CA THR A 145 -13.28 -7.58 1.02
C THR A 145 -14.19 -8.18 -0.03
N PHE A 146 -14.13 -9.52 -0.22
CA PHE A 146 -14.99 -10.19 -1.20
C PHE A 146 -16.49 -10.07 -0.87
N ARG A 147 -16.87 -9.87 0.39
CA ARG A 147 -18.25 -9.55 0.79
C ARG A 147 -18.78 -8.34 0.05
N ARG A 148 -17.99 -7.27 -0.10
CA ARG A 148 -18.38 -6.12 -0.91
C ARG A 148 -18.29 -6.41 -2.40
N TRP A 149 -17.14 -6.87 -2.86
CA TRP A 149 -16.82 -6.93 -4.30
C TRP A 149 -17.39 -8.13 -5.01
N LEU A 150 -17.83 -9.17 -4.30
CA LEU A 150 -18.55 -10.32 -4.84
C LEU A 150 -19.99 -10.37 -4.35
N LEU A 151 -20.19 -10.53 -3.02
CA LEU A 151 -21.54 -10.82 -2.48
C LEU A 151 -22.51 -9.65 -2.67
N HIS A 152 -22.03 -8.40 -2.57
CA HIS A 152 -22.87 -7.20 -2.72
C HIS A 152 -22.87 -6.65 -4.15
N CYS A 153 -21.71 -6.57 -4.80
CA CYS A 153 -21.61 -5.96 -6.12
C CYS A 153 -22.02 -6.88 -7.27
N ASN A 154 -22.08 -8.20 -7.05
CA ASN A 154 -22.47 -9.19 -8.07
C ASN A 154 -23.27 -10.32 -7.45
N GLU A 155 -24.49 -9.98 -7.04
CA GLU A 155 -25.38 -10.90 -6.32
C GLU A 155 -25.72 -12.14 -7.14
N GLU A 156 -25.89 -12.01 -8.46
CA GLU A 156 -26.20 -13.12 -9.36
C GLU A 156 -25.04 -14.12 -9.43
N LEU A 157 -23.80 -13.62 -9.52
CA LEU A 157 -22.63 -14.50 -9.47
C LEU A 157 -22.48 -15.14 -8.10
N ALA A 158 -22.73 -14.41 -7.02
CA ALA A 158 -22.64 -14.93 -5.67
C ALA A 158 -23.68 -16.04 -5.43
N ALA A 159 -24.91 -15.87 -5.90
CA ALA A 159 -25.98 -16.86 -5.82
C ALA A 159 -25.62 -18.13 -6.61
N TYR A 160 -25.07 -17.95 -7.82
CA TYR A 160 -24.66 -19.09 -8.63
C TYR A 160 -23.48 -19.87 -8.03
N ILE A 161 -22.52 -19.17 -7.42
CA ILE A 161 -21.44 -19.84 -6.66
C ILE A 161 -22.02 -20.64 -5.49
N GLU A 162 -22.99 -20.06 -4.77
CA GLU A 162 -23.67 -20.76 -3.66
C GLU A 162 -24.40 -22.04 -4.12
N GLU A 163 -25.01 -22.00 -5.29
CA GLU A 163 -25.65 -23.18 -5.90
C GLU A 163 -24.62 -24.27 -6.20
N LEU A 164 -23.43 -23.91 -6.69
CA LEU A 164 -22.39 -24.86 -7.09
C LEU A 164 -21.62 -25.48 -5.91
N ILE A 165 -21.27 -24.69 -4.91
CA ILE A 165 -20.35 -25.10 -3.82
C ILE A 165 -20.91 -24.88 -2.41
N GLY A 166 -22.16 -24.42 -2.27
CA GLY A 166 -22.76 -24.12 -0.97
C GLY A 166 -22.36 -22.76 -0.39
N PRO A 167 -22.89 -22.38 0.79
CA PRO A 167 -22.77 -21.04 1.36
C PRO A 167 -21.47 -20.78 2.12
N ASP A 168 -20.64 -21.79 2.37
CA ASP A 168 -19.50 -21.69 3.30
C ASP A 168 -18.42 -20.70 2.82
N PHE A 169 -18.27 -20.51 1.51
CA PHE A 169 -17.34 -19.50 0.96
C PHE A 169 -17.62 -18.07 1.45
N LYS A 170 -18.84 -17.77 1.87
CA LYS A 170 -19.20 -16.46 2.41
C LYS A 170 -18.44 -16.09 3.70
N LYS A 171 -17.97 -17.10 4.42
CA LYS A 171 -17.20 -16.97 5.67
C LYS A 171 -15.74 -17.39 5.51
N ASP A 172 -15.48 -18.28 4.57
CA ASP A 172 -14.17 -18.86 4.29
C ASP A 172 -13.89 -18.78 2.77
N ALA A 173 -13.13 -17.77 2.35
CA ALA A 173 -12.83 -17.51 0.94
C ALA A 173 -12.05 -18.66 0.27
N ASP A 174 -11.32 -19.48 1.03
CA ASP A 174 -10.56 -20.62 0.49
C ASP A 174 -11.49 -21.69 -0.12
N LYS A 175 -12.75 -21.71 0.30
CA LYS A 175 -13.79 -22.57 -0.30
C LYS A 175 -14.07 -22.28 -1.78
N LEU A 176 -13.71 -21.06 -2.27
CA LEU A 176 -13.84 -20.75 -3.69
C LEU A 176 -12.96 -21.64 -4.58
N GLU A 177 -11.91 -22.26 -4.05
CA GLU A 177 -11.10 -23.25 -4.79
C GLU A 177 -11.93 -24.45 -5.27
N GLU A 178 -13.05 -24.75 -4.61
CA GLU A 178 -13.96 -25.83 -5.00
C GLU A 178 -14.60 -25.62 -6.37
N LEU A 179 -14.66 -24.36 -6.86
CA LEU A 179 -15.09 -24.04 -8.23
C LEU A 179 -14.20 -24.71 -9.28
N GLY A 180 -12.96 -25.04 -8.95
CA GLY A 180 -12.05 -25.78 -9.83
C GLY A 180 -12.61 -27.12 -10.31
N LYS A 181 -13.58 -27.73 -9.61
CA LYS A 181 -14.27 -28.97 -10.02
C LYS A 181 -15.06 -28.81 -11.34
N PHE A 182 -15.44 -27.57 -11.66
CA PHE A 182 -16.30 -27.23 -12.80
C PHE A 182 -15.53 -26.64 -13.98
N ILE A 183 -14.19 -26.66 -13.97
CA ILE A 183 -13.35 -25.99 -14.98
C ILE A 183 -13.60 -26.52 -16.41
N ASN A 184 -14.12 -27.74 -16.56
CA ASN A 184 -14.44 -28.38 -17.84
C ASN A 184 -15.95 -28.66 -17.98
N ASP A 185 -16.80 -28.04 -17.19
CA ASP A 185 -18.26 -28.17 -17.28
C ASP A 185 -18.82 -27.04 -18.16
N ASP A 186 -19.16 -27.39 -19.40
CA ASP A 186 -19.62 -26.41 -20.38
C ASP A 186 -20.87 -25.67 -19.93
N ALA A 187 -21.82 -26.35 -19.25
CA ALA A 187 -23.04 -25.70 -18.78
C ALA A 187 -22.75 -24.66 -17.70
N VAL A 188 -21.80 -24.95 -16.81
CA VAL A 188 -21.35 -23.99 -15.78
C VAL A 188 -20.63 -22.81 -16.42
N LEU A 189 -19.76 -23.07 -17.40
CA LEU A 189 -19.03 -22.03 -18.10
C LEU A 189 -19.97 -21.12 -18.91
N GLU A 190 -20.95 -21.67 -19.61
CA GLU A 190 -21.97 -20.91 -20.33
C GLU A 190 -22.77 -20.01 -19.38
N ARG A 191 -23.20 -20.55 -18.23
CA ARG A 191 -23.92 -19.75 -17.23
C ARG A 191 -23.08 -18.59 -16.67
N LEU A 192 -21.80 -18.80 -16.42
CA LEU A 192 -20.88 -17.71 -16.00
C LEU A 192 -20.75 -16.63 -17.07
N LEU A 193 -20.70 -17.01 -18.36
CA LEU A 193 -20.68 -16.04 -19.48
C LEU A 193 -21.98 -15.25 -19.58
N GLU A 194 -23.15 -15.89 -19.38
CA GLU A 194 -24.43 -15.20 -19.33
C GLU A 194 -24.47 -14.14 -18.22
N ILE A 195 -24.11 -14.50 -16.97
CA ILE A 195 -24.04 -13.57 -15.86
C ILE A 195 -23.13 -12.37 -16.19
N LYS A 196 -21.97 -12.65 -16.80
CA LYS A 196 -21.06 -11.58 -17.23
C LYS A 196 -21.66 -10.69 -18.30
N LYS A 197 -22.39 -11.26 -19.27
CA LYS A 197 -23.10 -10.51 -20.32
C LYS A 197 -24.18 -9.61 -19.73
N ASP A 198 -24.97 -10.09 -18.79
CA ASP A 198 -26.00 -9.29 -18.11
C ASP A 198 -25.40 -8.08 -17.39
N LYS A 199 -24.24 -8.23 -16.74
CA LYS A 199 -23.51 -7.09 -16.12
C LYS A 199 -23.00 -6.10 -17.15
N LYS A 200 -22.55 -6.56 -18.33
CA LYS A 200 -22.15 -5.68 -19.45
C LYS A 200 -23.35 -4.90 -20.00
N ILE A 201 -24.50 -5.54 -20.16
CA ILE A 201 -25.74 -4.88 -20.58
C ILE A 201 -26.16 -3.83 -19.54
N THR A 202 -26.06 -4.14 -18.25
CA THR A 202 -26.36 -3.20 -17.18
C THR A 202 -25.44 -1.96 -17.27
N LEU A 203 -24.13 -2.16 -17.48
CA LEU A 203 -23.17 -1.05 -17.67
C LEU A 203 -23.47 -0.25 -18.95
N LYS A 204 -23.77 -0.91 -20.06
CA LYS A 204 -24.19 -0.27 -21.31
C LYS A 204 -25.38 0.67 -21.08
N ASN A 205 -26.43 0.17 -20.43
CA ASN A 205 -27.63 0.94 -20.17
C ASN A 205 -27.36 2.14 -19.24
N TYR A 206 -26.51 1.95 -18.24
CA TYR A 206 -26.08 3.02 -17.34
C TYR A 206 -25.32 4.13 -18.09
N LEU A 207 -24.35 3.77 -18.92
CA LEU A 207 -23.58 4.73 -19.71
C LEU A 207 -24.45 5.46 -20.73
N LYS A 208 -25.36 4.73 -21.37
CA LYS A 208 -26.33 5.36 -22.29
C LYS A 208 -27.21 6.38 -21.58
N ALA A 209 -27.74 6.03 -20.42
CA ALA A 209 -28.64 6.91 -19.66
C ALA A 209 -27.93 8.13 -19.04
N THR A 210 -26.68 7.99 -18.62
CA THR A 210 -25.97 9.05 -17.86
C THR A 210 -25.02 9.89 -18.71
N GLN A 211 -24.51 9.35 -19.80
CA GLN A 211 -23.45 10.00 -20.61
C GLN A 211 -23.76 10.00 -22.11
N ASP A 212 -24.88 9.42 -22.54
CA ASP A 212 -25.26 9.19 -23.94
C ASP A 212 -24.21 8.39 -24.76
N ILE A 213 -23.47 7.52 -24.06
CA ILE A 213 -22.46 6.64 -24.67
C ILE A 213 -23.08 5.27 -24.93
N ASP A 214 -23.00 4.79 -26.16
CA ASP A 214 -23.40 3.45 -26.53
C ASP A 214 -22.16 2.56 -26.71
N ILE A 215 -22.14 1.39 -26.05
CA ILE A 215 -21.06 0.42 -26.11
C ILE A 215 -21.62 -0.95 -26.52
N ASP A 216 -20.82 -1.73 -27.24
CA ASP A 216 -21.19 -3.09 -27.62
C ASP A 216 -20.90 -4.05 -26.45
N GLU A 217 -21.95 -4.67 -25.91
CA GLU A 217 -21.86 -5.66 -24.84
C GLU A 217 -21.10 -6.94 -25.22
N ASN A 218 -20.86 -7.20 -26.50
CA ASN A 218 -20.09 -8.34 -26.97
C ASN A 218 -18.58 -8.02 -27.09
N SER A 219 -18.19 -6.75 -27.01
CA SER A 219 -16.78 -6.35 -27.05
C SER A 219 -16.05 -6.68 -25.75
N ILE A 220 -14.72 -6.71 -25.78
CA ILE A 220 -13.89 -6.77 -24.57
C ILE A 220 -13.77 -5.36 -24.00
N TYR A 221 -14.16 -5.18 -22.73
CA TYR A 221 -14.05 -3.88 -22.06
C TYR A 221 -12.66 -3.71 -21.43
N ASP A 222 -11.91 -2.72 -21.91
CA ASP A 222 -10.68 -2.24 -21.28
C ASP A 222 -11.00 -1.01 -20.43
N ILE A 223 -10.96 -1.18 -19.11
CA ILE A 223 -11.38 -0.15 -18.16
C ILE A 223 -10.17 0.35 -17.38
N GLN A 224 -9.83 1.64 -17.57
CA GLN A 224 -8.72 2.32 -16.90
C GLN A 224 -9.24 3.32 -15.86
N VAL A 225 -9.75 2.83 -14.73
CA VAL A 225 -10.26 3.64 -13.61
C VAL A 225 -9.18 3.78 -12.54
N LYS A 226 -8.28 4.75 -12.70
CA LYS A 226 -7.16 5.02 -11.80
C LYS A 226 -6.69 6.47 -11.92
N ARG A 227 -6.07 7.02 -10.86
CA ARG A 227 -5.43 8.33 -10.91
C ARG A 227 -4.30 8.34 -11.93
N LEU A 228 -4.08 9.47 -12.59
CA LEU A 228 -2.93 9.64 -13.48
C LEU A 228 -1.64 9.56 -12.66
N HIS A 229 -0.76 8.65 -13.05
CA HIS A 229 0.55 8.50 -12.45
C HIS A 229 1.48 7.74 -13.39
N GLU A 230 2.74 8.15 -13.47
CA GLU A 230 3.72 7.58 -14.41
C GLU A 230 3.85 6.06 -14.28
N TYR A 231 3.98 5.51 -13.08
CA TYR A 231 4.13 4.07 -12.86
C TYR A 231 2.93 3.23 -13.29
N LYS A 232 1.74 3.83 -13.46
CA LYS A 232 0.54 3.14 -13.95
C LYS A 232 0.53 2.94 -15.46
N ARG A 233 1.47 3.56 -16.17
CA ARG A 233 1.71 3.36 -17.60
C ARG A 233 0.48 3.59 -18.48
N GLN A 234 -0.36 4.56 -18.13
CA GLN A 234 -1.58 4.89 -18.89
C GLN A 234 -1.26 5.32 -20.32
N GLN A 235 -0.11 5.99 -20.51
CA GLN A 235 0.37 6.35 -21.86
C GLN A 235 0.62 5.11 -22.73
N MET A 236 1.15 4.02 -22.17
CA MET A 236 1.30 2.76 -22.92
C MET A 236 -0.05 2.16 -23.32
N ASN A 237 -1.08 2.29 -22.47
CA ASN A 237 -2.43 1.86 -22.84
C ASN A 237 -3.00 2.70 -23.99
N VAL A 238 -2.77 4.02 -23.99
CA VAL A 238 -3.15 4.88 -25.12
C VAL A 238 -2.43 4.49 -26.41
N LEU A 239 -1.13 4.20 -26.35
CA LEU A 239 -0.37 3.72 -27.51
C LEU A 239 -0.89 2.37 -28.02
N TRP A 240 -1.31 1.48 -27.10
CA TRP A 240 -1.96 0.22 -27.49
C TRP A 240 -3.29 0.44 -28.20
N VAL A 241 -4.12 1.37 -27.73
CA VAL A 241 -5.38 1.73 -28.38
C VAL A 241 -5.11 2.24 -29.81
N ILE A 242 -4.16 3.17 -29.98
CA ILE A 242 -3.76 3.70 -31.28
C ILE A 242 -3.26 2.57 -32.22
N TYR A 243 -2.47 1.64 -31.69
CA TYR A 243 -1.98 0.51 -32.48
C TYR A 243 -3.10 -0.42 -32.96
N LYS A 244 -4.17 -0.57 -32.17
CA LYS A 244 -5.32 -1.43 -32.50
C LYS A 244 -6.31 -0.78 -33.45
N TYR A 245 -6.42 0.56 -33.44
CA TYR A 245 -7.28 1.34 -34.31
C TYR A 245 -6.72 1.43 -35.72
#